data_ba54961dc191459397e3dca7aff9a549
#
_entry.id   ba54961dc191459397e3dca7aff9a549
#
_cell.length_a   1.000
_cell.length_b   1.000
_cell.length_c   1.000
_cell.angle_alpha   90.00
_cell.angle_beta   90.00
_cell.angle_gamma   90.00
#
_symmetry.space_group_name_H-M   'P 1'
#
loop_
_entity.id
_entity.type
_entity.pdbx_description
1 polymer ?
#
loop_
_entity_poly.entity_id
_entity_poly.type
_entity_poly.pdbx_seq_one_letter_code
_entity_poly.pdbx_strand_id
1 'polypeptide(L)'
;TAEEQLARMVDAAKIVRSPIVRAVLGSGADRRGGIEKHIDSMVAVLKNSRSKVMDAGVKVAIENHAGDMQARELKGLVEAAGPEFVGVCIDSGNPVWTIEDPHLTLETLAPYVLTSHMRDSALWNTPEGAAVRWTRMGEGNMGMEDYIRTYIAKCPGKAVSLEVIVSGNPRMFNYRDPAFWDLYKSTPAWEFARFLTLCDKGKPTPASPPDPAVTPQARNLADVEASVKWTQAFLAKL
;
A
#
# COMPACT_ATOMS: atom_id res chain seq x y z
N THR A 1 20.29 -13.82 -6.16
CA THR A 1 19.22 -13.44 -7.12
C THR A 1 17.89 -13.23 -6.39
N ALA A 2 16.92 -12.59 -7.05
CA ALA A 2 15.56 -12.44 -6.50
C ALA A 2 14.86 -13.79 -6.31
N GLU A 3 15.08 -14.72 -7.24
CA GLU A 3 14.55 -16.09 -7.16
C GLU A 3 15.11 -16.86 -5.95
N GLU A 4 16.41 -16.75 -5.67
CA GLU A 4 17.01 -17.37 -4.48
C GLU A 4 16.47 -16.76 -3.18
N GLN A 5 16.22 -15.44 -3.17
CA GLN A 5 15.62 -14.77 -2.02
C GLN A 5 14.19 -15.25 -1.80
N LEU A 6 13.37 -15.28 -2.85
CA LEU A 6 12.00 -15.79 -2.80
C LEU A 6 11.99 -17.27 -2.35
N ALA A 7 12.90 -18.08 -2.86
CA ALA A 7 13.04 -19.48 -2.46
C ALA A 7 13.29 -19.62 -0.95
N ARG A 8 14.22 -18.84 -0.38
CA ARG A 8 14.49 -18.83 1.06
C ARG A 8 13.27 -18.35 1.88
N MET A 9 12.53 -17.36 1.39
CA MET A 9 11.31 -16.90 2.06
C MET A 9 10.22 -17.98 2.05
N VAL A 10 10.07 -18.72 0.96
CA VAL A 10 9.14 -19.86 0.87
C VAL A 10 9.53 -20.96 1.84
N ASP A 11 10.83 -21.30 1.93
CA ASP A 11 11.33 -22.30 2.87
C ASP A 11 11.08 -21.87 4.34
N ALA A 12 11.32 -20.59 4.67
CA ALA A 12 11.00 -20.03 5.97
C ALA A 12 9.49 -20.07 6.28
N ALA A 13 8.65 -19.72 5.30
CA ALA A 13 7.20 -19.77 5.43
C ALA A 13 6.71 -21.19 5.77
N LYS A 14 7.27 -22.23 5.13
CA LYS A 14 6.98 -23.64 5.48
C LYS A 14 7.32 -23.95 6.94
N ILE A 15 8.49 -23.53 7.42
CA ILE A 15 8.93 -23.78 8.81
C ILE A 15 7.96 -23.15 9.80
N VAL A 16 7.56 -21.88 9.57
CA VAL A 16 6.64 -21.17 10.47
C VAL A 16 5.17 -21.40 10.14
N ARG A 17 4.86 -22.25 9.18
CA ARG A 17 3.52 -22.56 8.69
C ARG A 17 2.73 -21.35 8.23
N SER A 18 3.40 -20.36 7.65
CA SER A 18 2.74 -19.22 7.03
C SER A 18 2.21 -19.61 5.63
N PRO A 19 0.92 -19.39 5.35
CA PRO A 19 0.38 -19.66 4.02
C PRO A 19 0.76 -18.59 2.98
N ILE A 20 1.39 -17.51 3.42
CA ILE A 20 1.67 -16.33 2.58
C ILE A 20 3.10 -15.86 2.79
N VAL A 21 3.75 -15.49 1.68
CA VAL A 21 5.00 -14.72 1.66
C VAL A 21 4.70 -13.36 1.05
N ARG A 22 5.06 -12.29 1.74
CA ARG A 22 4.92 -10.93 1.21
C ARG A 22 6.15 -10.54 0.41
N ALA A 23 5.95 -9.86 -0.72
CA ALA A 23 7.01 -9.24 -1.51
C ALA A 23 6.61 -7.84 -1.98
N VAL A 24 7.59 -7.02 -2.31
CA VAL A 24 7.41 -5.68 -2.89
C VAL A 24 8.18 -5.60 -4.20
N LEU A 25 7.71 -4.78 -5.15
CA LEU A 25 8.41 -4.56 -6.41
C LEU A 25 9.63 -3.65 -6.22
N GLY A 26 9.43 -2.53 -5.53
CA GLY A 26 10.47 -1.53 -5.37
C GLY A 26 9.99 -0.28 -4.61
N SER A 27 10.32 0.88 -5.16
CA SER A 27 10.02 2.18 -4.56
C SER A 27 9.70 3.22 -5.65
N GLY A 28 9.36 4.44 -5.25
CA GLY A 28 9.15 5.55 -6.18
C GLY A 28 10.37 5.90 -7.05
N ALA A 29 11.57 5.51 -6.64
CA ALA A 29 12.78 5.68 -7.46
C ALA A 29 12.76 4.78 -8.70
N ASP A 30 12.15 3.60 -8.58
CA ASP A 30 12.08 2.59 -9.65
C ASP A 30 11.08 2.97 -10.74
N ARG A 31 10.17 3.92 -10.48
CA ARG A 31 9.29 4.47 -11.53
C ARG A 31 10.03 5.32 -12.55
N ARG A 32 11.20 5.85 -12.20
CA ARG A 32 12.01 6.64 -13.14
C ARG A 32 12.49 5.77 -14.29
N GLY A 33 12.14 6.18 -15.51
CA GLY A 33 12.47 5.44 -16.71
C GLY A 33 11.51 4.29 -17.05
N GLY A 34 10.35 4.23 -16.39
CA GLY A 34 9.27 3.29 -16.64
C GLY A 34 9.22 2.14 -15.64
N ILE A 35 8.05 1.93 -15.04
CA ILE A 35 7.82 0.84 -14.08
C ILE A 35 7.66 -0.52 -14.77
N GLU A 36 7.30 -0.52 -16.05
CA GLU A 36 6.93 -1.70 -16.82
C GLU A 36 8.05 -2.75 -16.84
N LYS A 37 9.30 -2.33 -17.06
CA LYS A 37 10.48 -3.23 -17.05
C LYS A 37 10.68 -3.95 -15.72
N HIS A 38 10.34 -3.29 -14.60
CA HIS A 38 10.42 -3.88 -13.26
C HIS A 38 9.27 -4.87 -13.04
N ILE A 39 8.08 -4.54 -13.55
CA ILE A 39 6.92 -5.45 -13.55
C ILE A 39 7.26 -6.71 -14.35
N ASP A 40 7.77 -6.58 -15.57
CA ASP A 40 8.16 -7.72 -16.43
C ASP A 40 9.22 -8.60 -15.74
N SER A 41 10.21 -7.98 -15.10
CA SER A 41 11.24 -8.68 -14.33
C SER A 41 10.65 -9.45 -13.15
N MET A 42 9.72 -8.86 -12.41
CA MET A 42 9.05 -9.53 -11.30
C MET A 42 8.17 -10.68 -11.78
N VAL A 43 7.42 -10.50 -12.87
CA VAL A 43 6.62 -11.55 -13.49
C VAL A 43 7.50 -12.76 -13.88
N ALA A 44 8.68 -12.50 -14.45
CA ALA A 44 9.62 -13.57 -14.81
C ALA A 44 10.10 -14.33 -13.55
N VAL A 45 10.51 -13.63 -12.49
CA VAL A 45 10.92 -14.23 -11.20
C VAL A 45 9.80 -15.08 -10.61
N LEU A 46 8.57 -14.58 -10.60
CA LEU A 46 7.41 -15.28 -10.07
C LEU A 46 7.13 -16.56 -10.87
N LYS A 47 7.11 -16.48 -12.21
CA LYS A 47 6.90 -17.64 -13.09
C LYS A 47 7.97 -18.71 -12.90
N ASN A 48 9.24 -18.32 -12.83
CA ASN A 48 10.36 -19.24 -12.59
C ASN A 48 10.27 -19.92 -11.22
N SER A 49 9.70 -19.24 -10.23
CA SER A 49 9.53 -19.76 -8.86
C SER A 49 8.23 -20.53 -8.64
N ARG A 50 7.32 -20.59 -9.65
CA ARG A 50 5.95 -21.12 -9.53
C ARG A 50 5.89 -22.51 -8.90
N SER A 51 6.65 -23.47 -9.41
CA SER A 51 6.64 -24.85 -8.91
C SER A 51 7.00 -24.88 -7.43
N LYS A 52 8.11 -24.23 -7.03
CA LYS A 52 8.54 -24.21 -5.63
C LYS A 52 7.49 -23.60 -4.70
N VAL A 53 6.85 -22.51 -5.12
CA VAL A 53 5.81 -21.82 -4.33
C VAL A 53 4.58 -22.73 -4.17
N MET A 54 4.12 -23.32 -5.26
CA MET A 54 2.92 -24.19 -5.25
C MET A 54 3.16 -25.50 -4.49
N ASP A 55 4.30 -26.15 -4.67
CA ASP A 55 4.67 -27.37 -3.95
C ASP A 55 4.80 -27.15 -2.45
N ALA A 56 5.12 -25.90 -2.05
CA ALA A 56 5.17 -25.49 -0.65
C ALA A 56 3.78 -25.22 -0.05
N GLY A 57 2.72 -25.15 -0.86
CA GLY A 57 1.38 -24.74 -0.41
C GLY A 57 1.30 -23.28 0.04
N VAL A 58 2.21 -22.42 -0.45
CA VAL A 58 2.32 -21.00 -0.08
C VAL A 58 1.85 -20.15 -1.25
N LYS A 59 1.33 -18.95 -0.97
CA LYS A 59 1.05 -17.91 -1.98
C LYS A 59 1.97 -16.70 -1.80
N VAL A 60 2.27 -16.01 -2.90
CA VAL A 60 3.06 -14.77 -2.87
C VAL A 60 2.10 -13.59 -2.94
N ALA A 61 2.10 -12.77 -1.90
CA ALA A 61 1.32 -11.54 -1.83
C ALA A 61 2.21 -10.34 -2.19
N ILE A 62 1.98 -9.75 -3.36
CA ILE A 62 2.68 -8.54 -3.78
C ILE A 62 1.96 -7.35 -3.14
N GLU A 63 2.71 -6.51 -2.45
CA GLU A 63 2.15 -5.30 -1.86
C GLU A 63 2.14 -4.15 -2.87
N ASN A 64 1.07 -3.36 -2.87
CA ASN A 64 1.06 -2.03 -3.47
C ASN A 64 1.87 -1.09 -2.57
N HIS A 65 3.20 -1.08 -2.78
CA HIS A 65 4.14 -0.40 -1.91
C HIS A 65 4.27 1.10 -2.24
N ALA A 66 4.73 1.89 -1.26
CA ALA A 66 4.76 3.35 -1.36
C ALA A 66 5.58 3.86 -2.55
N GLY A 67 4.90 4.38 -3.56
CA GLY A 67 5.50 5.03 -4.73
C GLY A 67 5.94 4.07 -5.84
N ASP A 68 5.70 2.75 -5.74
CA ASP A 68 6.03 1.82 -6.82
C ASP A 68 4.88 1.64 -7.84
N MET A 69 3.86 0.85 -7.58
CA MET A 69 2.79 0.56 -8.53
C MET A 69 1.46 1.21 -8.16
N GLN A 70 0.71 1.62 -9.17
CA GLN A 70 -0.72 1.89 -9.07
C GLN A 70 -1.51 0.58 -9.17
N ALA A 71 -2.77 0.57 -8.71
CA ALA A 71 -3.58 -0.65 -8.63
C ALA A 71 -3.72 -1.38 -9.96
N ARG A 72 -3.92 -0.66 -11.08
CA ARG A 72 -4.03 -1.27 -12.41
C ARG A 72 -2.74 -1.94 -12.87
N GLU A 73 -1.59 -1.39 -12.47
CA GLU A 73 -0.26 -1.94 -12.77
C GLU A 73 -0.02 -3.23 -11.98
N LEU A 74 -0.34 -3.21 -10.67
CA LEU A 74 -0.25 -4.40 -9.83
C LEU A 74 -1.25 -5.49 -10.25
N LYS A 75 -2.47 -5.12 -10.62
CA LYS A 75 -3.44 -6.06 -11.19
C LYS A 75 -2.86 -6.78 -12.40
N GLY A 76 -2.30 -6.03 -13.36
CA GLY A 76 -1.66 -6.60 -14.55
C GLY A 76 -0.51 -7.54 -14.21
N LEU A 77 0.32 -7.20 -13.20
CA LEU A 77 1.39 -8.06 -12.71
C LEU A 77 0.84 -9.39 -12.18
N VAL A 78 -0.17 -9.36 -11.31
CA VAL A 78 -0.77 -10.57 -10.72
C VAL A 78 -1.37 -11.47 -11.80
N GLU A 79 -2.13 -10.90 -12.73
CA GLU A 79 -2.75 -11.63 -13.85
C GLU A 79 -1.69 -12.25 -14.78
N ALA A 80 -0.61 -11.52 -15.05
CA ALA A 80 0.48 -12.02 -15.90
C ALA A 80 1.33 -13.10 -15.20
N ALA A 81 1.52 -13.02 -13.88
CA ALA A 81 2.31 -13.99 -13.11
C ALA A 81 1.57 -15.32 -12.89
N GLY A 82 0.26 -15.24 -12.58
CA GLY A 82 -0.62 -16.38 -12.30
C GLY A 82 -1.39 -16.20 -10.99
N PRO A 83 -2.67 -15.79 -11.05
CA PRO A 83 -3.48 -15.46 -9.87
C PRO A 83 -3.78 -16.66 -8.96
N GLU A 84 -3.51 -17.88 -9.42
CA GLU A 84 -3.66 -19.09 -8.62
C GLU A 84 -2.64 -19.19 -7.48
N PHE A 85 -1.45 -18.57 -7.62
CA PHE A 85 -0.41 -18.57 -6.58
C PHE A 85 0.14 -17.18 -6.22
N VAL A 86 -0.16 -16.15 -7.03
CA VAL A 86 0.17 -14.75 -6.76
C VAL A 86 -1.09 -13.98 -6.44
N GLY A 87 -1.02 -13.12 -5.44
CA GLY A 87 -2.10 -12.20 -5.09
C GLY A 87 -1.53 -10.93 -4.47
N VAL A 88 -2.33 -10.25 -3.67
CA VAL A 88 -2.03 -8.91 -3.16
C VAL A 88 -2.01 -8.88 -1.64
N CYS A 89 -0.97 -8.25 -1.08
CA CYS A 89 -1.01 -7.65 0.24
C CYS A 89 -1.50 -6.21 0.06
N ILE A 90 -2.78 -5.95 0.31
CA ILE A 90 -3.31 -4.62 0.08
C ILE A 90 -2.95 -3.66 1.21
N ASP A 91 -2.24 -2.58 0.87
CA ASP A 91 -1.95 -1.49 1.79
C ASP A 91 -2.90 -0.32 1.50
N SER A 92 -3.57 0.19 2.53
CA SER A 92 -4.55 1.26 2.38
C SER A 92 -3.93 2.65 2.30
N GLY A 93 -2.73 2.85 2.87
CA GLY A 93 -2.08 4.16 2.90
C GLY A 93 -1.05 4.40 1.81
N ASN A 94 -0.61 3.35 1.11
CA ASN A 94 0.38 3.48 0.04
C ASN A 94 -0.17 4.05 -1.28
N PRO A 95 -1.46 3.88 -1.66
CA PRO A 95 -1.99 4.42 -2.91
C PRO A 95 -1.82 5.92 -3.06
N VAL A 96 -1.97 6.68 -1.96
CA VAL A 96 -1.80 8.14 -1.99
C VAL A 96 -0.35 8.57 -2.31
N TRP A 97 0.62 7.65 -2.17
CA TRP A 97 2.02 7.86 -2.56
C TRP A 97 2.28 7.59 -4.05
N THR A 98 1.26 7.10 -4.76
CA THR A 98 1.23 6.95 -6.22
C THR A 98 0.12 7.79 -6.86
N ILE A 99 -0.32 8.87 -6.18
CA ILE A 99 -1.40 9.77 -6.62
C ILE A 99 -2.71 9.03 -6.94
N GLU A 100 -3.02 7.99 -6.17
CA GLU A 100 -4.19 7.14 -6.34
C GLU A 100 -5.13 7.20 -5.13
N ASP A 101 -6.43 7.08 -5.36
CA ASP A 101 -7.44 6.96 -4.33
C ASP A 101 -7.41 5.53 -3.72
N PRO A 102 -7.23 5.36 -2.40
CA PRO A 102 -7.21 4.05 -1.75
C PRO A 102 -8.48 3.22 -1.98
N HIS A 103 -9.64 3.86 -2.10
CA HIS A 103 -10.88 3.15 -2.40
C HIS A 103 -10.88 2.56 -3.81
N LEU A 104 -10.33 3.29 -4.81
CA LEU A 104 -10.11 2.76 -6.15
C LEU A 104 -9.15 1.57 -6.15
N THR A 105 -8.08 1.67 -5.36
CA THR A 105 -7.13 0.55 -5.18
C THR A 105 -7.85 -0.69 -4.65
N LEU A 106 -8.68 -0.54 -3.62
CA LEU A 106 -9.47 -1.64 -3.07
C LEU A 106 -10.48 -2.18 -4.08
N GLU A 107 -11.20 -1.32 -4.80
CA GLU A 107 -12.15 -1.72 -5.85
C GLU A 107 -11.47 -2.57 -6.92
N THR A 108 -10.26 -2.22 -7.30
CA THR A 108 -9.48 -2.86 -8.37
C THR A 108 -8.86 -4.19 -7.92
N LEU A 109 -8.32 -4.24 -6.71
CA LEU A 109 -7.49 -5.33 -6.23
C LEU A 109 -8.21 -6.34 -5.33
N ALA A 110 -9.43 -6.05 -4.86
CA ALA A 110 -10.17 -6.94 -3.95
C ALA A 110 -10.22 -8.41 -4.37
N PRO A 111 -10.40 -8.77 -5.67
CA PRO A 111 -10.41 -10.18 -6.10
C PRO A 111 -9.11 -10.93 -5.86
N TYR A 112 -7.99 -10.22 -5.72
CA TYR A 112 -6.64 -10.78 -5.60
C TYR A 112 -6.09 -10.71 -4.17
N VAL A 113 -6.83 -10.11 -3.23
CA VAL A 113 -6.34 -9.89 -1.85
C VAL A 113 -6.12 -11.20 -1.12
N LEU A 114 -4.92 -11.38 -0.60
CA LEU A 114 -4.51 -12.47 0.27
C LEU A 114 -4.40 -12.03 1.72
N THR A 115 -3.88 -10.83 1.96
CA THR A 115 -3.67 -10.21 3.27
C THR A 115 -3.68 -8.68 3.15
N SER A 116 -3.55 -7.97 4.26
CA SER A 116 -3.57 -6.51 4.26
C SER A 116 -2.52 -5.89 5.16
N HIS A 117 -2.16 -4.64 4.83
CA HIS A 117 -1.51 -3.67 5.69
C HIS A 117 -2.42 -2.43 5.75
N MET A 118 -3.01 -2.20 6.92
CA MET A 118 -3.92 -1.06 7.11
C MET A 118 -3.19 0.08 7.79
N ARG A 119 -3.19 1.23 7.14
CA ARG A 119 -2.71 2.51 7.67
C ARG A 119 -3.58 3.63 7.14
N ASP A 120 -3.63 4.73 7.87
CA ASP A 120 -4.38 5.91 7.46
C ASP A 120 -3.46 7.00 6.94
N SER A 121 -4.01 7.92 6.16
CA SER A 121 -3.26 9.01 5.52
C SER A 121 -4.05 10.31 5.52
N ALA A 122 -3.33 11.40 5.72
CA ALA A 122 -3.83 12.75 5.51
C ALA A 122 -3.26 13.33 4.21
N LEU A 123 -4.15 13.91 3.39
CA LEU A 123 -3.82 14.55 2.13
C LEU A 123 -4.47 15.93 2.08
N TRP A 124 -3.79 16.88 1.45
CA TRP A 124 -4.36 18.23 1.22
C TRP A 124 -3.68 18.91 0.04
N ASN A 125 -4.34 19.90 -0.52
CA ASN A 125 -3.81 20.70 -1.60
C ASN A 125 -2.70 21.65 -1.13
N THR A 126 -1.74 21.90 -1.99
CA THR A 126 -0.71 22.94 -1.86
C THR A 126 -0.64 23.80 -3.13
N PRO A 127 0.03 24.96 -3.10
CA PRO A 127 0.20 25.78 -4.30
C PRO A 127 0.82 25.01 -5.48
N GLU A 128 1.74 24.07 -5.22
CA GLU A 128 2.47 23.32 -6.23
C GLU A 128 1.77 22.00 -6.60
N GLY A 129 0.85 21.53 -5.77
CA GLY A 129 0.21 20.24 -6.00
C GLY A 129 -0.51 19.70 -4.77
N ALA A 130 0.01 18.62 -4.17
CA ALA A 130 -0.53 18.01 -2.95
C ALA A 130 0.56 17.66 -1.95
N ALA A 131 0.18 17.61 -0.68
CA ALA A 131 0.97 17.06 0.41
C ALA A 131 0.28 15.81 0.96
N VAL A 132 1.05 14.80 1.31
CA VAL A 132 0.58 13.51 1.82
C VAL A 132 1.43 13.08 3.00
N ARG A 133 0.81 12.55 4.05
CA ARG A 133 1.51 11.92 5.17
C ARG A 133 0.71 10.76 5.74
N TRP A 134 1.41 9.73 6.23
CA TRP A 134 0.78 8.69 7.03
C TRP A 134 0.47 9.20 8.43
N THR A 135 -0.66 8.78 8.97
CA THR A 135 -1.18 9.17 10.29
C THR A 135 -1.50 7.94 11.12
N ARG A 136 -1.88 8.15 12.37
CA ARG A 136 -2.57 7.12 13.14
C ARG A 136 -3.90 6.78 12.47
N MET A 137 -4.39 5.58 12.75
CA MET A 137 -5.72 5.17 12.31
C MET A 137 -6.79 6.13 12.83
N GLY A 138 -7.65 6.61 11.92
CA GLY A 138 -8.73 7.56 12.21
C GLY A 138 -8.33 9.04 12.25
N GLU A 139 -7.04 9.37 12.07
CA GLU A 139 -6.57 10.76 12.03
C GLU A 139 -6.36 11.30 10.61
N GLY A 140 -6.52 10.46 9.59
CA GLY A 140 -6.44 10.83 8.19
C GLY A 140 -7.76 11.31 7.61
N ASN A 141 -7.76 11.59 6.31
CA ASN A 141 -8.96 12.01 5.58
C ASN A 141 -9.29 11.14 4.36
N MET A 142 -8.73 9.94 4.30
CA MET A 142 -9.03 9.00 3.22
C MET A 142 -10.33 8.20 3.42
N GLY A 143 -11.07 8.42 4.52
CA GLY A 143 -12.33 7.74 4.79
C GLY A 143 -12.14 6.30 5.31
N MET A 144 -11.28 6.14 6.33
CA MET A 144 -10.83 4.83 6.81
C MET A 144 -11.96 3.93 7.33
N GLU A 145 -13.03 4.49 7.91
CA GLU A 145 -14.19 3.69 8.35
C GLU A 145 -14.88 3.00 7.16
N ASP A 146 -15.17 3.76 6.09
CA ASP A 146 -15.79 3.23 4.88
C ASP A 146 -14.86 2.28 4.14
N TYR A 147 -13.55 2.56 4.17
CA TYR A 147 -12.54 1.67 3.61
C TYR A 147 -12.58 0.28 4.29
N ILE A 148 -12.54 0.23 5.62
CA ILE A 148 -12.57 -1.03 6.38
C ILE A 148 -13.90 -1.77 6.15
N ARG A 149 -15.05 -1.09 6.15
CA ARG A 149 -16.36 -1.71 5.84
C ARG A 149 -16.33 -2.37 4.46
N THR A 150 -15.84 -1.65 3.45
CA THR A 150 -15.73 -2.15 2.08
C THR A 150 -14.74 -3.31 1.99
N TYR A 151 -13.61 -3.23 2.70
CA TYR A 151 -12.63 -4.30 2.75
C TYR A 151 -13.22 -5.59 3.32
N ILE A 152 -13.89 -5.51 4.46
CA ILE A 152 -14.51 -6.68 5.10
C ILE A 152 -15.56 -7.31 4.17
N ALA A 153 -16.35 -6.48 3.50
CA ALA A 153 -17.39 -6.96 2.57
C ALA A 153 -16.80 -7.61 1.30
N LYS A 154 -15.75 -7.04 0.72
CA LYS A 154 -15.15 -7.51 -0.54
C LYS A 154 -14.07 -8.57 -0.36
N CYS A 155 -13.44 -8.65 0.81
CA CYS A 155 -12.35 -9.56 1.13
C CYS A 155 -12.70 -10.43 2.36
N PRO A 156 -13.78 -11.23 2.31
CA PRO A 156 -14.26 -11.98 3.45
C PRO A 156 -13.19 -12.97 3.95
N GLY A 157 -13.02 -13.04 5.28
CA GLY A 157 -12.06 -13.93 5.94
C GLY A 157 -10.60 -13.52 5.81
N LYS A 158 -10.30 -12.35 5.26
CA LYS A 158 -8.93 -11.81 5.22
C LYS A 158 -8.63 -11.01 6.48
N ALA A 159 -7.37 -11.08 6.93
CA ALA A 159 -6.92 -10.35 8.10
C ALA A 159 -6.96 -8.84 7.90
N VAL A 160 -7.29 -8.11 8.96
CA VAL A 160 -7.07 -6.67 9.09
C VAL A 160 -5.79 -6.48 9.90
N SER A 161 -4.66 -6.33 9.22
CA SER A 161 -3.35 -6.17 9.84
C SER A 161 -2.96 -4.70 9.85
N LEU A 162 -2.66 -4.14 11.00
CA LEU A 162 -2.23 -2.75 11.08
C LEU A 162 -0.73 -2.62 10.78
N GLU A 163 -0.37 -1.69 9.93
CA GLU A 163 1.01 -1.25 9.72
C GLU A 163 1.11 0.24 10.08
N VAL A 164 1.35 0.51 11.35
CA VAL A 164 1.33 1.89 11.87
C VAL A 164 2.68 2.54 11.66
N ILE A 165 2.68 3.53 10.75
CA ILE A 165 3.80 4.44 10.54
C ILE A 165 3.23 5.85 10.52
N VAL A 166 3.68 6.71 11.44
CA VAL A 166 3.32 8.12 11.44
C VAL A 166 4.46 8.92 10.83
N SER A 167 4.21 9.51 9.66
CA SER A 167 5.21 10.32 8.96
C SER A 167 5.50 11.63 9.73
N GLY A 168 6.76 12.03 9.77
CA GLY A 168 7.16 13.35 10.21
C GLY A 168 6.69 14.42 9.21
N ASN A 169 7.59 14.84 8.32
CA ASN A 169 7.24 15.79 7.27
C ASN A 169 6.38 15.16 6.18
N PRO A 170 5.41 15.90 5.61
CA PRO A 170 4.63 15.41 4.48
C PRO A 170 5.52 15.26 3.24
N ARG A 171 5.18 14.26 2.42
CA ARG A 171 5.72 14.14 1.07
C ARG A 171 4.95 15.08 0.14
N MET A 172 5.70 15.84 -0.65
CA MET A 172 5.13 16.77 -1.63
C MET A 172 5.03 16.11 -3.00
N PHE A 173 3.91 16.31 -3.66
CA PHE A 173 3.63 15.90 -5.04
C PHE A 173 3.36 17.14 -5.89
N ASN A 174 4.39 17.60 -6.60
CA ASN A 174 4.33 18.82 -7.41
C ASN A 174 3.70 18.52 -8.78
N TYR A 175 2.48 17.99 -8.80
CA TYR A 175 1.80 17.54 -10.03
C TYR A 175 1.44 18.69 -10.99
N ARG A 176 1.62 19.95 -10.58
CA ARG A 176 1.50 21.12 -11.48
C ARG A 176 2.76 21.35 -12.33
N ASP A 177 3.89 20.74 -11.95
CA ASP A 177 5.07 20.69 -12.79
C ASP A 177 4.90 19.61 -13.86
N PRO A 178 5.01 19.94 -15.18
CA PRO A 178 4.94 18.95 -16.25
C PRO A 178 5.91 17.79 -16.10
N ALA A 179 7.10 18.00 -15.55
CA ALA A 179 8.11 16.96 -15.34
C ALA A 179 7.66 15.88 -14.33
N PHE A 180 6.74 16.20 -13.41
CA PHE A 180 6.15 15.23 -12.50
C PHE A 180 5.48 14.07 -13.24
N TRP A 181 4.83 14.38 -14.37
CA TRP A 181 4.05 13.41 -15.14
C TRP A 181 4.88 12.40 -15.92
N ASP A 182 6.20 12.60 -16.00
CA ASP A 182 7.11 11.58 -16.55
C ASP A 182 7.05 10.26 -15.76
N LEU A 183 6.66 10.32 -14.47
CA LEU A 183 6.47 9.15 -13.62
C LEU A 183 5.09 8.50 -13.79
N TYR A 184 4.11 9.21 -14.36
CA TYR A 184 2.69 8.82 -14.35
C TYR A 184 2.01 9.02 -15.70
N LYS A 185 2.76 8.85 -16.81
CA LYS A 185 2.29 9.08 -18.20
C LYS A 185 1.03 8.30 -18.56
N SER A 186 0.88 7.11 -17.99
CA SER A 186 -0.25 6.20 -18.28
C SER A 186 -1.41 6.34 -17.28
N THR A 187 -1.34 7.29 -16.32
CA THR A 187 -2.41 7.47 -15.33
C THR A 187 -3.64 8.11 -15.99
N PRO A 188 -4.81 7.43 -15.99
CA PRO A 188 -6.04 8.03 -16.51
C PRO A 188 -6.46 9.26 -15.70
N ALA A 189 -6.93 10.29 -16.37
CA ALA A 189 -7.34 11.53 -15.73
C ALA A 189 -8.43 11.34 -14.66
N TRP A 190 -9.36 10.41 -14.86
CA TRP A 190 -10.43 10.11 -13.89
C TRP A 190 -9.91 9.46 -12.61
N GLU A 191 -8.84 8.66 -12.68
CA GLU A 191 -8.18 8.08 -11.49
C GLU A 191 -7.53 9.20 -10.67
N PHE A 192 -6.78 10.08 -11.34
CA PHE A 192 -6.17 11.23 -10.69
C PHE A 192 -7.22 12.20 -10.11
N ALA A 193 -8.35 12.40 -10.77
CA ALA A 193 -9.44 13.21 -10.25
C ALA A 193 -10.02 12.69 -8.91
N ARG A 194 -10.04 11.38 -8.71
CA ARG A 194 -10.42 10.77 -7.42
C ARG A 194 -9.42 11.13 -6.32
N PHE A 195 -8.12 11.04 -6.61
CA PHE A 195 -7.08 11.47 -5.68
C PHE A 195 -7.22 12.97 -5.32
N LEU A 196 -7.46 13.84 -6.32
CA LEU A 196 -7.70 15.27 -6.07
C LEU A 196 -8.91 15.51 -5.16
N THR A 197 -9.98 14.73 -5.32
CA THR A 197 -11.18 14.83 -4.46
C THR A 197 -10.85 14.58 -2.98
N LEU A 198 -9.90 13.70 -2.69
CA LEU A 198 -9.42 13.50 -1.32
C LEU A 198 -8.60 14.70 -0.83
N CYS A 199 -7.73 15.25 -1.69
CA CYS A 199 -6.94 16.45 -1.36
C CYS A 199 -7.83 17.66 -1.08
N ASP A 200 -8.91 17.85 -1.85
CA ASP A 200 -9.87 18.96 -1.69
C ASP A 200 -10.61 18.91 -0.33
N LYS A 201 -10.83 17.71 0.20
CA LYS A 201 -11.46 17.50 1.51
C LYS A 201 -10.47 17.65 2.67
N GLY A 202 -9.17 17.63 2.39
CA GLY A 202 -8.12 17.66 3.40
C GLY A 202 -7.78 19.08 3.87
N LYS A 203 -7.15 19.12 5.03
CA LYS A 203 -6.62 20.36 5.61
C LYS A 203 -5.14 20.17 5.91
N PRO A 204 -4.31 21.21 5.77
CA PRO A 204 -2.92 21.14 6.17
C PRO A 204 -2.76 20.61 7.59
N THR A 205 -2.08 19.50 7.72
CA THR A 205 -1.77 18.87 9.00
C THR A 205 -0.24 18.77 9.12
N PRO A 206 0.45 19.86 9.46
CA PRO A 206 1.89 19.87 9.62
C PRO A 206 2.29 18.90 10.73
N ALA A 207 3.44 18.25 10.55
CA ALA A 207 4.01 17.47 11.63
C ALA A 207 4.35 18.39 12.81
N SER A 208 3.89 18.03 14.00
CA SER A 208 4.40 18.64 15.21
C SER A 208 5.86 18.23 15.39
N PRO A 209 6.75 19.15 15.76
CA PRO A 209 8.11 18.77 16.13
C PRO A 209 8.06 17.68 17.20
N PRO A 210 8.89 16.64 17.10
CA PRO A 210 8.93 15.60 18.11
C PRO A 210 9.37 16.21 19.46
N ASP A 211 8.65 15.86 20.53
CA ASP A 211 9.08 16.20 21.88
C ASP A 211 10.44 15.54 22.15
N PRO A 212 11.49 16.32 22.43
CA PRO A 212 12.83 15.77 22.69
C PRO A 212 12.91 14.91 23.96
N ALA A 213 11.94 15.03 24.87
CA ALA A 213 11.85 14.20 26.06
C ALA A 213 11.26 12.79 25.77
N VAL A 214 10.66 12.59 24.59
CA VAL A 214 10.03 11.32 24.22
C VAL A 214 10.90 10.59 23.18
N THR A 215 11.33 9.38 23.51
CA THR A 215 12.15 8.58 22.58
C THR A 215 11.35 8.18 21.33
N PRO A 216 12.02 7.94 20.18
CA PRO A 216 11.36 7.44 18.98
C PRO A 216 10.55 6.16 19.23
N GLN A 217 11.06 5.23 20.05
CA GLN A 217 10.39 4.00 20.41
C GLN A 217 9.10 4.26 21.19
N ALA A 218 9.12 5.16 22.17
CA ALA A 218 7.95 5.51 22.97
C ALA A 218 6.87 6.18 22.10
N ARG A 219 7.26 7.02 21.14
CA ARG A 219 6.31 7.59 20.15
C ARG A 219 5.69 6.52 19.28
N ASN A 220 6.51 5.65 18.69
CA ASN A 220 5.99 4.57 17.85
C ASN A 220 5.04 3.66 18.62
N LEU A 221 5.34 3.33 19.88
CA LEU A 221 4.44 2.56 20.73
C LEU A 221 3.12 3.28 20.96
N ALA A 222 3.15 4.58 21.28
CA ALA A 222 1.94 5.38 21.48
C ALA A 222 1.10 5.46 20.19
N ASP A 223 1.73 5.58 19.01
CA ASP A 223 1.06 5.60 17.72
C ASP A 223 0.37 4.25 17.43
N VAL A 224 1.03 3.14 17.73
CA VAL A 224 0.46 1.78 17.59
C VAL A 224 -0.70 1.60 18.56
N GLU A 225 -0.54 1.93 19.85
CA GLU A 225 -1.60 1.80 20.85
C GLU A 225 -2.85 2.62 20.48
N ALA A 226 -2.67 3.87 20.05
CA ALA A 226 -3.78 4.72 19.63
C ALA A 226 -4.51 4.13 18.41
N SER A 227 -3.75 3.65 17.41
CA SER A 227 -4.30 3.04 16.20
C SER A 227 -5.04 1.73 16.49
N VAL A 228 -4.51 0.88 17.36
CA VAL A 228 -5.18 -0.36 17.81
C VAL A 228 -6.48 -0.03 18.54
N LYS A 229 -6.47 0.91 19.48
CA LYS A 229 -7.66 1.34 20.21
C LYS A 229 -8.76 1.85 19.28
N TRP A 230 -8.39 2.72 18.34
CA TRP A 230 -9.34 3.25 17.36
C TRP A 230 -9.95 2.11 16.52
N THR A 231 -9.11 1.22 16.00
CA THR A 231 -9.56 0.11 15.14
C THR A 231 -10.48 -0.85 15.90
N GLN A 232 -10.13 -1.22 17.13
CA GLN A 232 -10.97 -2.08 17.99
C GLN A 232 -12.32 -1.42 18.27
N ALA A 233 -12.33 -0.14 18.64
CA ALA A 233 -13.56 0.61 18.90
C ALA A 233 -14.44 0.75 17.64
N PHE A 234 -13.84 0.82 16.47
CA PHE A 234 -14.58 0.84 15.19
C PHE A 234 -15.14 -0.55 14.87
N LEU A 235 -14.34 -1.61 14.92
CA LEU A 235 -14.78 -2.97 14.62
C LEU A 235 -15.89 -3.46 15.57
N ALA A 236 -15.91 -3.01 16.82
CA ALA A 236 -16.96 -3.32 17.78
C ALA A 236 -18.33 -2.73 17.44
N LYS A 237 -18.40 -1.80 16.45
CA LYS A 237 -19.65 -1.17 15.98
C LYS A 237 -20.19 -1.79 14.67
N LEU A 238 -19.44 -2.74 14.08
CA LEU A 238 -19.84 -3.47 12.88
C LEU A 238 -20.73 -4.66 13.19
#